data_a524a7a0c4afe11fbe2ec6d01e592f8d
#
_entry.id   a524a7a0c4afe11fbe2ec6d01e592f8d
#
_cell.length_a   1.000
_cell.length_b   1.000
_cell.length_c   1.000
_cell.angle_alpha   90.00
_cell.angle_beta   90.00
_cell.angle_gamma   90.00
#
_symmetry.space_group_name_H-M   'P 1'
#
loop_
_entity.id
_entity.type
_entity.pdbx_description
1 polymer ?
#
loop_
_entity_poly.entity_id
_entity_poly.type
_entity_poly.pdbx_seq_one_letter_code
_entity_poly.pdbx_strand_id
1 'polypeptide(L)'
;MIQPNQPLRVLCADDNVLVLDMLSKTLESAGHHVEVVTDGRAAVMLVAQDPDYFQLIVTDTRMPRLDGFGLVEEARSAGFDGRIIVFANGLSAEERQRYADLRVDRVIDKPGKSGELVGAVCELGASLGRS
;
A
#
# COMPACT_ATOMS: atom_id res chain seq x y z
N MET A 1 5.92 19.29 16.29
CA MET A 1 5.57 18.04 16.98
C MET A 1 5.02 17.04 15.97
N ILE A 2 5.50 15.81 16.02
CA ILE A 2 5.04 14.76 15.11
C ILE A 2 3.73 14.20 15.62
N GLN A 3 2.72 14.16 14.75
CA GLN A 3 1.41 13.61 15.07
C GLN A 3 1.41 12.12 14.73
N PRO A 4 1.00 11.22 15.64
CA PRO A 4 0.94 9.78 15.34
C PRO A 4 0.03 9.45 14.16
N ASN A 5 -0.97 10.29 13.91
CA ASN A 5 -1.95 10.12 12.84
C ASN A 5 -1.83 11.18 11.76
N GLN A 6 -0.60 11.61 11.49
CA GLN A 6 -0.36 12.60 10.43
C GLN A 6 -0.93 12.10 9.09
N PRO A 7 -1.69 12.96 8.36
CA PRO A 7 -2.26 12.55 7.07
C PRO A 7 -1.20 12.12 6.06
N LEU A 8 -1.47 11.03 5.37
CA LEU A 8 -0.63 10.52 4.31
C LEU A 8 -1.39 10.51 3.00
N ARG A 9 -0.66 10.55 1.90
CA ARG A 9 -1.20 10.30 0.56
C ARG A 9 -0.95 8.83 0.24
N VAL A 10 -2.05 8.08 0.10
CA VAL A 10 -2.03 6.62 -0.02
C VAL A 10 -2.57 6.20 -1.38
N LEU A 11 -1.87 5.30 -2.04
CA LEU A 11 -2.34 4.66 -3.26
C LEU A 11 -2.74 3.23 -2.93
N CYS A 12 -3.99 2.87 -3.21
CA CYS A 12 -4.49 1.52 -2.99
C CYS A 12 -4.73 0.83 -4.33
N ALA A 13 -4.17 -0.35 -4.51
CA ALA A 13 -4.31 -1.15 -5.72
C ALA A 13 -4.93 -2.50 -5.38
N ASP A 14 -6.07 -2.82 -5.98
CA ASP A 14 -6.79 -4.09 -5.76
C ASP A 14 -7.81 -4.22 -6.88
N ASP A 15 -7.93 -5.41 -7.48
CA ASP A 15 -8.92 -5.61 -8.54
C ASP A 15 -10.35 -5.78 -8.03
N ASN A 16 -10.53 -5.89 -6.73
CA ASN A 16 -11.85 -5.98 -6.10
C ASN A 16 -12.31 -4.60 -5.64
N VAL A 17 -13.30 -4.03 -6.34
CA VAL A 17 -13.78 -2.67 -6.05
C VAL A 17 -14.39 -2.54 -4.66
N LEU A 18 -14.94 -3.63 -4.10
CA LEU A 18 -15.49 -3.58 -2.74
C LEU A 18 -14.37 -3.44 -1.71
N VAL A 19 -13.24 -4.08 -1.94
CA VAL A 19 -12.06 -3.92 -1.09
C VAL A 19 -11.54 -2.50 -1.17
N LEU A 20 -11.45 -1.94 -2.38
CA LEU A 20 -11.01 -0.55 -2.55
C LEU A 20 -11.94 0.44 -1.85
N ASP A 21 -13.26 0.21 -1.93
CA ASP A 21 -14.22 1.07 -1.24
C ASP A 21 -14.01 1.01 0.27
N MET A 22 -13.81 -0.18 0.81
CA MET A 22 -13.56 -0.36 2.25
C MET A 22 -12.25 0.31 2.66
N LEU A 23 -11.19 0.13 1.88
CA LEU A 23 -9.89 0.75 2.17
C LEU A 23 -10.00 2.27 2.15
N SER A 24 -10.66 2.82 1.12
CA SER A 24 -10.86 4.28 1.02
C SER A 24 -11.56 4.82 2.25
N LYS A 25 -12.70 4.23 2.61
CA LYS A 25 -13.49 4.70 3.74
C LYS A 25 -12.73 4.59 5.05
N THR A 26 -12.05 3.47 5.25
CA THR A 26 -11.30 3.22 6.48
C THR A 26 -10.15 4.21 6.63
N LEU A 27 -9.37 4.39 5.58
CA LEU A 27 -8.19 5.25 5.64
C LEU A 27 -8.56 6.74 5.62
N GLU A 28 -9.60 7.11 4.87
CA GLU A 28 -10.08 8.48 4.87
C GLU A 28 -10.67 8.86 6.22
N SER A 29 -11.35 7.93 6.88
CA SER A 29 -11.85 8.16 8.24
C SER A 29 -10.72 8.39 9.25
N ALA A 30 -9.55 7.84 8.97
CA ALA A 30 -8.36 8.05 9.79
C ALA A 30 -7.59 9.33 9.41
N GLY A 31 -8.09 10.08 8.44
CA GLY A 31 -7.53 11.37 8.05
C GLY A 31 -6.59 11.34 6.85
N HIS A 32 -6.46 10.21 6.17
CA HIS A 32 -5.55 10.10 5.03
C HIS A 32 -6.23 10.44 3.71
N HIS A 33 -5.44 10.77 2.70
CA HIS A 33 -5.89 11.01 1.33
C HIS A 33 -5.64 9.75 0.53
N VAL A 34 -6.68 9.21 -0.13
CA VAL A 34 -6.61 7.91 -0.78
C VAL A 34 -6.96 8.03 -2.26
N GLU A 35 -6.12 7.44 -3.11
CA GLU A 35 -6.45 7.19 -4.51
C GLU A 35 -6.48 5.68 -4.72
N VAL A 36 -7.36 5.21 -5.58
CA VAL A 36 -7.55 3.78 -5.82
C VAL A 36 -7.38 3.46 -7.29
N VAL A 37 -6.81 2.29 -7.57
CA VAL A 37 -6.69 1.75 -8.92
C VAL A 37 -7.01 0.26 -8.88
N THR A 38 -7.41 -0.29 -10.02
CA THR A 38 -7.89 -1.68 -10.08
C THR A 38 -6.87 -2.66 -10.66
N ASP A 39 -5.69 -2.19 -11.03
CA ASP A 39 -4.63 -3.06 -11.52
C ASP A 39 -3.24 -2.46 -11.22
N GLY A 40 -2.23 -3.32 -11.31
CA GLY A 40 -0.87 -2.90 -10.95
C GLY A 40 -0.25 -1.95 -11.97
N ARG A 41 -0.65 -2.06 -13.25
CA ARG A 41 -0.09 -1.16 -14.28
C ARG A 41 -0.55 0.27 -14.06
N ALA A 42 -1.83 0.45 -13.72
CA ALA A 42 -2.37 1.77 -13.41
C ALA A 42 -1.65 2.37 -12.20
N ALA A 43 -1.36 1.54 -11.19
CA ALA A 43 -0.63 2.00 -10.02
C ALA A 43 0.76 2.51 -10.37
N VAL A 44 1.51 1.75 -11.16
CA VAL A 44 2.87 2.14 -11.56
C VAL A 44 2.84 3.43 -12.38
N MET A 45 1.85 3.57 -13.25
CA MET A 45 1.72 4.80 -14.07
C MET A 45 1.53 6.04 -13.19
N LEU A 46 0.70 5.93 -12.15
CA LEU A 46 0.51 7.05 -11.23
C LEU A 46 1.79 7.36 -10.45
N VAL A 47 2.48 6.34 -9.98
CA VAL A 47 3.74 6.53 -9.25
C VAL A 47 4.79 7.17 -10.14
N ALA A 48 4.89 6.73 -11.40
CA ALA A 48 5.90 7.24 -12.32
C ALA A 48 5.69 8.72 -12.67
N GLN A 49 4.44 9.21 -12.61
CA GLN A 49 4.15 10.62 -12.88
C GLN A 49 4.79 11.53 -11.83
N ASP A 50 4.80 11.11 -10.57
CA ASP A 50 5.42 11.85 -9.49
C ASP A 50 5.77 10.86 -8.38
N PRO A 51 6.99 10.30 -8.40
CA PRO A 51 7.39 9.27 -7.43
C PRO A 51 7.36 9.73 -5.97
N ASP A 52 7.38 11.03 -5.72
CA ASP A 52 7.36 11.58 -4.37
C ASP A 52 5.96 11.92 -3.87
N TYR A 53 4.95 11.82 -4.73
CA TYR A 53 3.59 12.22 -4.35
C TYR A 53 2.99 11.30 -3.28
N PHE A 54 2.99 9.98 -3.55
CA PHE A 54 2.47 9.02 -2.59
C PHE A 54 3.51 8.68 -1.53
N GLN A 55 3.06 8.56 -0.30
CA GLN A 55 3.92 8.20 0.83
C GLN A 55 3.74 6.74 1.20
N LEU A 56 2.63 6.14 0.78
CA LEU A 56 2.30 4.75 1.08
C LEU A 56 1.57 4.12 -0.10
N ILE A 57 1.93 2.88 -0.41
CA ILE A 57 1.18 2.03 -1.33
C ILE A 57 0.62 0.86 -0.54
N VAL A 58 -0.69 0.61 -0.68
CA VAL A 58 -1.35 -0.59 -0.16
C VAL A 58 -1.77 -1.41 -1.38
N THR A 59 -1.25 -2.60 -1.55
CA THR A 59 -1.49 -3.39 -2.76
C THR A 59 -1.93 -4.81 -2.46
N ASP A 60 -2.84 -5.32 -3.30
CA ASP A 60 -3.13 -6.75 -3.39
C ASP A 60 -1.98 -7.44 -4.12
N THR A 61 -1.98 -8.78 -4.13
CA THR A 61 -0.94 -9.53 -4.83
C THR A 61 -1.40 -9.98 -6.22
N ARG A 62 -2.63 -10.48 -6.36
CA ARG A 62 -3.14 -10.99 -7.63
C ARG A 62 -4.01 -9.96 -8.30
N MET A 63 -3.47 -9.32 -9.34
CA MET A 63 -4.18 -8.28 -10.09
C MET A 63 -3.92 -8.46 -11.58
N PRO A 64 -4.83 -8.02 -12.44
CA PRO A 64 -4.58 -8.07 -13.88
C PRO A 64 -3.48 -7.09 -14.29
N ARG A 65 -2.87 -7.36 -15.39
CA ARG A 65 -1.83 -6.57 -16.07
C ARG A 65 -0.49 -6.52 -15.37
N LEU A 66 -0.48 -6.41 -14.04
CA LEU A 66 0.74 -6.43 -13.25
C LEU A 66 0.36 -6.81 -11.83
N ASP A 67 0.98 -7.84 -11.28
CA ASP A 67 0.70 -8.29 -9.92
C ASP A 67 1.41 -7.45 -8.87
N GLY A 68 1.18 -7.78 -7.59
CA GLY A 68 1.78 -7.01 -6.49
C GLY A 68 3.30 -7.05 -6.49
N PHE A 69 3.91 -8.18 -6.87
CA PHE A 69 5.37 -8.27 -6.94
C PHE A 69 5.91 -7.34 -8.01
N GLY A 70 5.31 -7.37 -9.19
CA GLY A 70 5.69 -6.47 -10.28
C GLY A 70 5.48 -5.02 -9.94
N LEU A 71 4.37 -4.70 -9.26
CA LEU A 71 4.09 -3.34 -8.83
C LEU A 71 5.20 -2.84 -7.90
N VAL A 72 5.58 -3.62 -6.89
CA VAL A 72 6.65 -3.23 -5.96
C VAL A 72 7.95 -2.99 -6.70
N GLU A 73 8.35 -3.92 -7.56
CA GLU A 73 9.60 -3.80 -8.31
C GLU A 73 9.60 -2.57 -9.21
N GLU A 74 8.54 -2.37 -9.98
CA GLU A 74 8.48 -1.24 -10.92
C GLU A 74 8.32 0.09 -10.22
N ALA A 75 7.57 0.15 -9.12
CA ALA A 75 7.45 1.37 -8.34
C ALA A 75 8.80 1.81 -7.78
N ARG A 76 9.55 0.87 -7.22
CA ARG A 76 10.90 1.16 -6.72
C ARG A 76 11.82 1.62 -7.85
N SER A 77 11.75 0.98 -9.01
CA SER A 77 12.54 1.37 -10.18
C SER A 77 12.17 2.76 -10.68
N ALA A 78 10.92 3.17 -10.50
CA ALA A 78 10.46 4.51 -10.89
C ALA A 78 10.85 5.59 -9.88
N GLY A 79 11.46 5.22 -8.76
CA GLY A 79 11.92 6.17 -7.75
C GLY A 79 11.05 6.30 -6.52
N PHE A 80 10.04 5.45 -6.37
CA PHE A 80 9.19 5.46 -5.17
C PHE A 80 10.02 4.93 -3.99
N ASP A 81 10.20 5.76 -2.97
CA ASP A 81 10.96 5.38 -1.77
C ASP A 81 10.09 5.40 -0.50
N GLY A 82 8.77 5.48 -0.66
CA GLY A 82 7.84 5.44 0.46
C GLY A 82 7.62 4.04 1.01
N ARG A 83 6.57 3.89 1.82
CA ARG A 83 6.25 2.64 2.48
C ARG A 83 5.31 1.80 1.63
N ILE A 84 5.38 0.48 1.79
CA ILE A 84 4.54 -0.46 1.05
C ILE A 84 3.95 -1.47 2.03
N ILE A 85 2.61 -1.61 1.97
CA ILE A 85 1.87 -2.66 2.67
C ILE A 85 1.25 -3.56 1.62
N VAL A 86 1.46 -4.87 1.75
CA VAL A 86 0.74 -5.86 0.94
C VAL A 86 -0.48 -6.31 1.73
N PHE A 87 -1.66 -6.14 1.17
CA PHE A 87 -2.94 -6.49 1.80
C PHE A 87 -3.62 -7.53 0.91
N ALA A 88 -3.43 -8.80 1.24
CA ALA A 88 -3.84 -9.91 0.37
C ALA A 88 -4.23 -11.11 1.22
N ASN A 89 -4.89 -12.11 0.63
CA ASN A 89 -5.17 -13.35 1.32
C ASN A 89 -4.55 -14.52 0.57
N GLY A 90 -4.37 -15.62 1.29
CA GLY A 90 -3.88 -16.85 0.69
C GLY A 90 -2.43 -16.83 0.24
N LEU A 91 -1.60 -15.97 0.83
CA LEU A 91 -0.18 -15.95 0.50
C LEU A 91 0.53 -17.18 1.05
N SER A 92 1.31 -17.84 0.21
CA SER A 92 2.18 -18.94 0.64
C SER A 92 3.37 -18.40 1.42
N ALA A 93 4.07 -19.29 2.13
CA ALA A 93 5.30 -18.92 2.81
C ALA A 93 6.35 -18.38 1.82
N GLU A 94 6.40 -18.97 0.61
CA GLU A 94 7.32 -18.52 -0.43
C GLU A 94 6.98 -17.11 -0.92
N GLU A 95 5.71 -16.82 -1.09
CA GLU A 95 5.26 -15.49 -1.50
C GLU A 95 5.56 -14.44 -0.43
N ARG A 96 5.33 -14.79 0.85
CA ARG A 96 5.68 -13.91 1.96
C ARG A 96 7.17 -13.62 2.00
N GLN A 97 7.99 -14.64 1.77
CA GLN A 97 9.44 -14.47 1.73
C GLN A 97 9.85 -13.58 0.55
N ARG A 98 9.21 -13.77 -0.59
CA ARG A 98 9.49 -12.95 -1.77
C ARG A 98 9.19 -11.47 -1.50
N TYR A 99 8.09 -11.17 -0.82
CA TYR A 99 7.80 -9.79 -0.44
C TYR A 99 8.81 -9.26 0.58
N ALA A 100 9.25 -10.09 1.52
CA ALA A 100 10.29 -9.69 2.47
C ALA A 100 11.59 -9.34 1.74
N ASP A 101 11.94 -10.12 0.72
CA ASP A 101 13.13 -9.87 -0.08
C ASP A 101 13.01 -8.57 -0.88
N LEU A 102 11.79 -8.19 -1.25
CA LEU A 102 11.51 -6.92 -1.92
C LEU A 102 11.39 -5.75 -0.94
N ARG A 103 11.55 -6.02 0.36
CA ARG A 103 11.58 -5.01 1.41
C ARG A 103 10.27 -4.22 1.57
N VAL A 104 9.13 -4.92 1.40
CA VAL A 104 7.85 -4.32 1.78
C VAL A 104 7.80 -4.16 3.30
N ASP A 105 7.10 -3.16 3.78
CA ASP A 105 7.09 -2.83 5.20
C ASP A 105 6.19 -3.74 6.02
N ARG A 106 5.07 -4.17 5.46
CA ARG A 106 4.12 -5.06 6.13
C ARG A 106 3.42 -5.94 5.12
N VAL A 107 3.05 -7.13 5.57
CA VAL A 107 2.14 -8.02 4.83
C VAL A 107 0.98 -8.32 5.79
N ILE A 108 -0.23 -7.96 5.39
CA ILE A 108 -1.43 -8.10 6.20
C ILE A 108 -2.43 -8.99 5.46
N ASP A 109 -2.98 -9.99 6.15
CA ASP A 109 -3.95 -10.91 5.54
C ASP A 109 -5.35 -10.29 5.49
N LYS A 110 -6.02 -10.48 4.35
CA LYS A 110 -7.44 -10.14 4.22
C LYS A 110 -8.32 -11.22 4.87
N PRO A 111 -9.47 -10.89 5.42
CA PRO A 111 -10.04 -9.53 5.53
C PRO A 111 -9.36 -8.70 6.60
N GLY A 112 -8.51 -9.30 7.42
CA GLY A 112 -7.83 -8.66 8.52
C GLY A 112 -8.81 -8.05 9.52
N LYS A 113 -8.31 -7.71 10.68
CA LYS A 113 -9.08 -6.87 11.60
C LYS A 113 -8.87 -5.43 11.13
N SER A 114 -9.95 -4.66 11.04
CA SER A 114 -9.87 -3.29 10.53
C SER A 114 -8.82 -2.45 11.26
N GLY A 115 -8.65 -2.68 12.55
CA GLY A 115 -7.63 -1.96 13.33
C GLY A 115 -6.20 -2.32 12.97
N GLU A 116 -5.96 -3.52 12.42
CA GLU A 116 -4.62 -3.94 12.04
C GLU A 116 -4.05 -3.08 10.91
N LEU A 117 -4.84 -2.85 9.87
CA LEU A 117 -4.39 -2.03 8.74
C LEU A 117 -4.21 -0.58 9.17
N VAL A 118 -5.20 -0.01 9.87
CA VAL A 118 -5.13 1.38 10.33
C VAL A 118 -3.94 1.57 11.26
N GLY A 119 -3.71 0.61 12.16
CA GLY A 119 -2.56 0.68 13.07
C GLY A 119 -1.24 0.65 12.34
N ALA A 120 -1.11 -0.21 11.32
CA ALA A 120 0.12 -0.28 10.52
C ALA A 120 0.36 1.03 9.77
N VAL A 121 -0.68 1.60 9.18
CA VAL A 121 -0.58 2.89 8.47
C VAL A 121 -0.15 3.99 9.42
N CYS A 122 -0.73 4.02 10.61
CA CYS A 122 -0.39 5.02 11.63
C CYS A 122 1.09 4.90 12.04
N GLU A 123 1.57 3.68 12.29
CA GLU A 123 2.96 3.45 12.67
C GLU A 123 3.92 3.89 11.56
N LEU A 124 3.61 3.57 10.32
CA LEU A 124 4.45 3.94 9.18
C LEU A 124 4.44 5.45 8.96
N GLY A 125 3.28 6.09 9.16
CA GLY A 125 3.17 7.54 9.08
C GLY A 125 4.01 8.24 10.13
N ALA A 126 3.99 7.75 11.36
CA ALA A 126 4.82 8.29 12.44
C ALA A 126 6.31 8.13 12.12
N SER A 127 6.70 6.98 11.54
CA SER A 127 8.07 6.74 11.12
C SER A 127 8.52 7.74 10.05
N LEU A 128 7.66 8.01 9.06
CA LEU A 128 7.96 9.01 8.03
C LEU A 128 8.09 10.40 8.63
N GLY A 129 7.25 10.73 9.60
CA GLY A 129 7.27 12.04 10.23
C GLY A 129 8.49 12.30 11.09
N ARG A 130 9.30 11.28 11.35
CA ARG A 130 10.52 11.41 12.17
C ARG A 130 11.78 11.71 11.37
N SER A 131 11.67 11.67 10.06
CA SER A 131 12.84 11.86 9.21
C SER A 131 13.35 13.31 9.17
#